data_ba3ee23f78b9efa9562a7b5967a83aab
#
_entry.id   ba3ee23f78b9efa9562a7b5967a83aab
#
_cell.length_a   1.000
_cell.length_b   1.000
_cell.length_c   1.000
_cell.angle_alpha   90.00
_cell.angle_beta   90.00
_cell.angle_gamma   90.00
#
_symmetry.space_group_name_H-M   'P 1'
#
loop_
_entity.id
_entity.type
_entity.pdbx_description
1 polymer ?
#
loop_
_entity_poly.entity_id
_entity_poly.type
_entity_poly.pdbx_seq_one_letter_code
_entity_poly.pdbx_strand_id
1 'polypeptide(L)'
;MKYRANRTPLALTASLMCGAALLTACGNDGASSVGSDGKTTVSVGVSGNVFDLSIRLADENGYFAQQNIKIKYVTLTAATGTSALQSGSVQFLNSSPTSFLAGLSKGLPELSIATNGGGNPLGVVVSDEFAKKHDLTTDSPADKVAKALASSTAGASSANTKAEAGIFLKAHGVNPDKLKWVSLPSPAADKAALVKGEVDWFITSEPIPLQVQHEGDGVVVADPMKVPEWSYGDAGYGQVVVVKKSYANSNAKVAKGFATAVQQATAYLDSHSADDKSVLAAARKTLPGVPDDVLSEAVKQVDWPNSAKQDDAGWKKTLAFVKDGIGAVPDASVSSDNWTNTYLP
;
A
#
# COMPACT_ATOMS: atom_id res chain seq x y z
N MET A 1 -27.46 -70.48 20.32
CA MET A 1 -26.74 -70.90 21.52
C MET A 1 -26.48 -69.70 22.41
N LYS A 2 -27.02 -69.72 23.60
CA LYS A 2 -26.91 -68.68 24.66
C LYS A 2 -25.54 -68.79 25.33
N TYR A 3 -24.86 -67.65 25.62
CA TYR A 3 -24.08 -67.56 26.83
C TYR A 3 -24.16 -66.20 27.49
N ARG A 4 -24.39 -66.23 28.77
CA ARG A 4 -24.71 -65.17 29.74
C ARG A 4 -23.43 -64.50 30.29
N ALA A 5 -23.56 -63.22 30.53
CA ALA A 5 -23.13 -62.38 31.66
C ALA A 5 -22.00 -62.89 32.63
N ASN A 6 -21.12 -61.90 32.96
CA ASN A 6 -20.88 -61.65 34.39
C ASN A 6 -20.46 -60.20 34.63
N ARG A 7 -21.17 -59.53 35.53
CA ARG A 7 -20.92 -58.21 36.07
C ARG A 7 -20.05 -58.34 37.32
N THR A 8 -19.06 -57.45 37.48
CA THR A 8 -18.59 -57.05 38.79
C THR A 8 -18.28 -55.56 38.80
N PRO A 9 -18.75 -54.77 39.75
CA PRO A 9 -18.45 -53.39 39.91
C PRO A 9 -17.21 -53.15 40.76
N LEU A 10 -16.26 -52.34 40.30
CA LEU A 10 -15.26 -51.77 41.20
C LEU A 10 -15.54 -50.25 41.29
N ALA A 11 -15.96 -49.90 42.51
CA ALA A 11 -16.04 -48.51 42.93
C ALA A 11 -14.62 -47.98 43.18
N LEU A 12 -14.25 -46.88 42.49
CA LEU A 12 -13.11 -46.07 42.88
C LEU A 12 -13.56 -44.62 42.99
N THR A 13 -13.56 -44.13 44.19
CA THR A 13 -13.69 -42.74 44.62
C THR A 13 -12.53 -41.93 44.03
N ALA A 14 -12.83 -40.96 43.21
CA ALA A 14 -11.86 -39.94 42.78
C ALA A 14 -12.36 -38.55 43.18
N SER A 15 -11.56 -37.94 44.02
CA SER A 15 -11.75 -36.63 44.62
C SER A 15 -11.89 -35.53 43.59
N LEU A 16 -12.95 -34.70 43.70
CA LEU A 16 -13.11 -33.44 43.00
C LEU A 16 -12.07 -32.43 43.51
N MET A 17 -11.06 -32.13 42.72
CA MET A 17 -10.35 -30.86 42.83
C MET A 17 -10.94 -29.90 41.78
N CYS A 18 -11.81 -28.97 42.21
CA CYS A 18 -12.25 -27.83 41.47
C CYS A 18 -11.09 -26.84 41.29
N GLY A 19 -10.36 -26.97 40.18
CA GLY A 19 -9.51 -25.92 39.69
C GLY A 19 -10.37 -24.95 38.84
N ALA A 20 -10.78 -23.84 39.45
CA ALA A 20 -11.41 -22.74 38.71
C ALA A 20 -10.37 -22.10 37.76
N ALA A 21 -10.27 -22.61 36.54
CA ALA A 21 -9.62 -21.88 35.45
C ALA A 21 -10.55 -20.73 35.06
N LEU A 22 -10.24 -19.54 35.52
CA LEU A 22 -10.79 -18.29 35.01
C LEU A 22 -10.40 -18.18 33.54
N LEU A 23 -11.27 -18.62 32.65
CA LEU A 23 -11.25 -18.26 31.24
C LEU A 23 -11.62 -16.79 31.15
N THR A 24 -10.62 -15.90 31.30
CA THR A 24 -10.71 -14.55 30.79
C THR A 24 -10.70 -14.67 29.27
N ALA A 25 -11.88 -14.75 28.67
CA ALA A 25 -12.08 -14.48 27.26
C ALA A 25 -11.89 -12.97 27.06
N CYS A 26 -10.63 -12.50 27.11
CA CYS A 26 -10.27 -11.23 26.53
C CYS A 26 -10.44 -11.37 25.02
N GLY A 27 -11.28 -10.51 24.42
CA GLY A 27 -11.41 -10.38 22.99
C GLY A 27 -10.02 -10.27 22.35
N ASN A 28 -9.74 -11.17 21.41
CA ASN A 28 -8.42 -11.31 20.80
C ASN A 28 -8.28 -10.23 19.71
N ASP A 29 -8.05 -8.97 20.10
CA ASP A 29 -7.69 -7.87 19.21
C ASP A 29 -6.23 -8.03 18.74
N GLY A 30 -5.88 -9.18 18.15
CA GLY A 30 -4.57 -9.47 17.60
C GLY A 30 -3.43 -9.11 18.58
N ALA A 31 -3.22 -9.94 19.59
CA ALA A 31 -2.27 -9.66 20.67
C ALA A 31 -0.86 -9.46 20.10
N SER A 32 -0.32 -8.25 20.23
CA SER A 32 1.11 -8.02 20.11
C SER A 32 1.82 -8.78 21.23
N SER A 33 2.82 -9.60 20.90
CA SER A 33 3.56 -10.37 21.90
C SER A 33 4.79 -9.58 22.36
N VAL A 34 4.97 -9.47 23.66
CA VAL A 34 6.22 -8.95 24.23
C VAL A 34 7.23 -10.09 24.28
N GLY A 35 8.34 -9.96 23.56
CA GLY A 35 9.43 -10.92 23.56
C GLY A 35 10.23 -10.90 24.86
N SER A 36 11.08 -11.91 25.06
CA SER A 36 12.03 -11.97 26.19
C SER A 36 13.07 -10.82 26.16
N ASP A 37 13.23 -10.16 25.02
CA ASP A 37 14.08 -8.97 24.82
C ASP A 37 13.37 -7.65 25.20
N GLY A 38 12.16 -7.72 25.76
CA GLY A 38 11.36 -6.56 26.14
C GLY A 38 10.74 -5.79 24.97
N LYS A 39 10.90 -6.26 23.73
CA LYS A 39 10.31 -5.63 22.54
C LYS A 39 8.93 -6.17 22.24
N THR A 40 8.04 -5.28 21.81
CA THR A 40 6.72 -5.65 21.33
C THR A 40 6.80 -6.00 19.85
N THR A 41 6.49 -7.26 19.51
CA THR A 41 6.39 -7.67 18.11
C THR A 41 5.04 -7.27 17.56
N VAL A 42 5.02 -6.53 16.44
CA VAL A 42 3.82 -6.14 15.70
C VAL A 42 3.90 -6.65 14.25
N SER A 43 2.78 -7.12 13.73
CA SER A 43 2.66 -7.48 12.32
C SER A 43 2.19 -6.27 11.51
N VAL A 44 2.87 -6.00 10.40
CA VAL A 44 2.56 -4.90 9.49
C VAL A 44 2.21 -5.45 8.12
N GLY A 45 1.03 -5.10 7.63
CA GLY A 45 0.62 -5.41 6.27
C GLY A 45 1.30 -4.45 5.28
N VAL A 46 1.97 -5.00 4.29
CA VAL A 46 2.65 -4.30 3.21
C VAL A 46 2.21 -4.85 1.86
N SER A 47 2.32 -4.08 0.79
CA SER A 47 1.82 -4.45 -0.55
C SER A 47 2.92 -4.81 -1.55
N GLY A 48 4.21 -4.59 -1.22
CA GLY A 48 5.33 -4.86 -2.12
C GLY A 48 5.50 -3.77 -3.18
N ASN A 49 5.16 -2.54 -2.87
CA ASN A 49 5.38 -1.37 -3.72
C ASN A 49 6.34 -0.37 -3.07
N VAL A 50 6.68 0.70 -3.79
CA VAL A 50 7.68 1.68 -3.36
C VAL A 50 7.29 2.40 -2.05
N PHE A 51 6.01 2.57 -1.75
CA PHE A 51 5.57 3.18 -0.49
C PHE A 51 5.93 2.38 0.78
N ASP A 52 6.18 1.07 0.64
CA ASP A 52 6.61 0.24 1.78
C ASP A 52 8.03 0.60 2.25
N LEU A 53 8.77 1.39 1.45
CA LEU A 53 10.13 1.83 1.76
C LEU A 53 10.19 2.61 3.07
N SER A 54 9.22 3.45 3.39
CA SER A 54 9.20 4.22 4.64
C SER A 54 9.18 3.31 5.88
N ILE A 55 8.38 2.23 5.83
CA ILE A 55 8.32 1.24 6.91
C ILE A 55 9.62 0.43 6.98
N ARG A 56 10.16 0.04 5.81
CA ARG A 56 11.41 -0.72 5.74
C ARG A 56 12.59 0.11 6.24
N LEU A 57 12.69 1.37 5.83
CA LEU A 57 13.75 2.27 6.25
C LEU A 57 13.69 2.53 7.78
N ALA A 58 12.48 2.68 8.34
CA ALA A 58 12.30 2.80 9.78
C ALA A 58 12.84 1.58 10.55
N ASP A 59 12.69 0.39 10.00
CA ASP A 59 13.20 -0.85 10.58
C ASP A 59 14.74 -0.93 10.44
N GLU A 60 15.26 -0.73 9.23
CA GLU A 60 16.69 -0.82 8.92
C GLU A 60 17.53 0.22 9.66
N ASN A 61 17.02 1.44 9.82
CA ASN A 61 17.69 2.50 10.58
C ASN A 61 17.47 2.37 12.10
N GLY A 62 16.76 1.32 12.54
CA GLY A 62 16.54 1.03 13.96
C GLY A 62 15.52 1.97 14.64
N TYR A 63 14.73 2.75 13.90
CA TYR A 63 13.76 3.67 14.49
C TYR A 63 12.65 2.92 15.23
N PHE A 64 12.20 1.77 14.73
CA PHE A 64 11.29 0.89 15.47
C PHE A 64 11.95 0.29 16.72
N ALA A 65 13.21 -0.12 16.62
CA ALA A 65 13.94 -0.69 17.77
C ALA A 65 14.10 0.33 18.91
N GLN A 66 14.31 1.61 18.60
CA GLN A 66 14.33 2.72 19.58
C GLN A 66 12.99 2.89 20.30
N GLN A 67 11.89 2.47 19.70
CA GLN A 67 10.54 2.48 20.28
C GLN A 67 10.19 1.15 20.97
N ASN A 68 11.14 0.23 21.15
CA ASN A 68 10.94 -1.14 21.64
C ASN A 68 9.92 -1.94 20.79
N ILE A 69 9.90 -1.70 19.49
CA ILE A 69 9.07 -2.41 18.52
C ILE A 69 9.95 -3.29 17.63
N LYS A 70 9.46 -4.50 17.36
CA LYS A 70 10.00 -5.42 16.36
C LYS A 70 8.94 -5.66 15.29
N ILE A 71 9.32 -5.51 14.02
CA ILE A 71 8.39 -5.64 12.90
C ILE A 71 8.37 -7.07 12.37
N LYS A 72 7.15 -7.57 12.10
CA LYS A 72 6.89 -8.75 11.28
C LYS A 72 6.13 -8.31 10.03
N TYR A 73 6.74 -8.44 8.87
CA TYR A 73 6.10 -8.09 7.60
C TYR A 73 5.13 -9.18 7.15
N VAL A 74 3.97 -8.77 6.65
CA VAL A 74 2.97 -9.64 6.03
C VAL A 74 2.60 -9.01 4.68
N THR A 75 3.00 -9.65 3.59
CA THR A 75 2.64 -9.17 2.25
C THR A 75 1.17 -9.46 1.97
N LEU A 76 0.43 -8.43 1.60
CA LEU A 76 -1.02 -8.46 1.38
C LEU A 76 -1.36 -7.75 0.07
N THR A 77 -2.47 -8.14 -0.52
CA THR A 77 -3.08 -7.40 -1.63
C THR A 77 -4.04 -6.35 -1.09
N ALA A 78 -4.43 -5.37 -1.92
CA ALA A 78 -5.48 -4.41 -1.57
C ALA A 78 -6.79 -5.09 -1.12
N ALA A 79 -7.13 -6.23 -1.72
CA ALA A 79 -8.33 -6.99 -1.38
C ALA A 79 -8.26 -7.70 -0.01
N THR A 80 -7.06 -8.09 0.44
CA THR A 80 -6.86 -8.84 1.69
C THR A 80 -6.41 -7.99 2.86
N GLY A 81 -5.86 -6.79 2.61
CA GLY A 81 -5.29 -5.91 3.63
C GLY A 81 -6.27 -5.53 4.73
N THR A 82 -7.42 -4.98 4.34
CA THR A 82 -8.50 -4.60 5.27
C THR A 82 -8.99 -5.79 6.11
N SER A 83 -9.19 -6.96 5.49
CA SER A 83 -9.62 -8.17 6.20
C SER A 83 -8.56 -8.64 7.20
N ALA A 84 -7.27 -8.58 6.86
CA ALA A 84 -6.17 -8.93 7.76
C ALA A 84 -6.08 -7.97 8.96
N LEU A 85 -6.33 -6.67 8.73
CA LEU A 85 -6.40 -5.68 9.80
C LEU A 85 -7.60 -5.94 10.73
N GLN A 86 -8.78 -6.20 10.17
CA GLN A 86 -9.99 -6.45 10.95
C GLN A 86 -9.91 -7.76 11.77
N SER A 87 -9.30 -8.81 11.23
CA SER A 87 -9.07 -10.07 11.95
C SER A 87 -7.98 -9.98 13.02
N GLY A 88 -7.16 -8.91 13.01
CA GLY A 88 -5.99 -8.78 13.88
C GLY A 88 -4.77 -9.59 13.42
N SER A 89 -4.79 -10.17 12.21
CA SER A 89 -3.63 -10.84 11.60
C SER A 89 -2.47 -9.86 11.39
N VAL A 90 -2.79 -8.60 11.16
CA VAL A 90 -1.85 -7.47 11.23
C VAL A 90 -2.40 -6.40 12.18
N GLN A 91 -1.50 -5.71 12.88
CA GLN A 91 -1.86 -4.62 13.78
C GLN A 91 -1.83 -3.27 13.06
N PHE A 92 -0.93 -3.11 12.11
CA PHE A 92 -0.82 -1.94 11.25
C PHE A 92 -0.90 -2.35 9.79
N LEU A 93 -1.48 -1.49 8.98
CA LEU A 93 -1.57 -1.69 7.53
C LEU A 93 -0.99 -0.46 6.84
N ASN A 94 0.00 -0.67 5.97
CA ASN A 94 0.42 0.32 5.00
C ASN A 94 -0.60 0.32 3.86
N SER A 95 -1.50 1.30 3.82
CA SER A 95 -2.72 1.27 3.02
C SER A 95 -2.79 2.40 2.03
N SER A 96 -3.29 2.12 0.83
CA SER A 96 -3.72 3.21 -0.05
C SER A 96 -4.95 3.93 0.55
N PRO A 97 -5.09 5.24 0.35
CA PRO A 97 -6.27 5.98 0.77
C PRO A 97 -7.57 5.40 0.21
N THR A 98 -7.56 4.91 -1.03
CA THR A 98 -8.72 4.26 -1.63
C THR A 98 -9.19 3.05 -0.83
N SER A 99 -8.26 2.18 -0.40
CA SER A 99 -8.59 1.01 0.43
C SER A 99 -9.08 1.41 1.82
N PHE A 100 -8.46 2.41 2.44
CA PHE A 100 -8.90 2.96 3.72
C PHE A 100 -10.30 3.55 3.64
N LEU A 101 -10.56 4.41 2.65
CA LEU A 101 -11.88 5.02 2.43
C LEU A 101 -12.95 3.98 2.10
N ALA A 102 -12.61 2.92 1.37
CA ALA A 102 -13.52 1.80 1.12
C ALA A 102 -13.82 1.00 2.41
N GLY A 103 -12.89 0.92 3.34
CA GLY A 103 -13.12 0.37 4.69
C GLY A 103 -14.10 1.25 5.49
N LEU A 104 -13.86 2.56 5.51
CA LEU A 104 -14.74 3.51 6.21
C LEU A 104 -16.17 3.51 5.66
N SER A 105 -16.35 3.46 4.33
CA SER A 105 -17.69 3.41 3.72
C SER A 105 -18.49 2.14 4.07
N LYS A 106 -17.78 1.08 4.49
CA LYS A 106 -18.39 -0.15 5.05
C LYS A 106 -18.58 -0.10 6.57
N GLY A 107 -18.32 1.04 7.21
CA GLY A 107 -18.43 1.22 8.66
C GLY A 107 -17.32 0.53 9.47
N LEU A 108 -16.18 0.20 8.87
CA LEU A 108 -15.08 -0.41 9.60
C LEU A 108 -14.41 0.59 10.56
N PRO A 109 -14.08 0.17 11.79
CA PRO A 109 -13.54 1.06 12.83
C PRO A 109 -12.02 1.28 12.64
N GLU A 110 -11.65 1.82 11.48
CA GLU A 110 -10.29 2.12 11.11
C GLU A 110 -9.89 3.55 11.47
N LEU A 111 -8.59 3.76 11.72
CA LEU A 111 -7.99 5.04 12.06
C LEU A 111 -6.67 5.19 11.31
N SER A 112 -6.52 6.27 10.56
CA SER A 112 -5.24 6.68 9.99
C SER A 112 -4.44 7.46 11.04
N ILE A 113 -3.21 7.02 11.33
CA ILE A 113 -2.34 7.61 12.37
C ILE A 113 -1.10 8.32 11.83
N ALA A 114 -0.83 8.19 10.55
CA ALA A 114 0.26 8.86 9.87
C ALA A 114 0.04 8.81 8.35
N THR A 115 0.54 9.80 7.61
CA THR A 115 0.83 9.64 6.18
C THR A 115 2.29 9.28 5.98
N ASN A 116 2.59 8.48 4.98
CA ASN A 116 3.96 8.05 4.71
C ASN A 116 4.33 8.07 3.23
N GLY A 117 3.55 8.80 2.42
CA GLY A 117 3.82 9.09 1.03
C GLY A 117 2.69 9.89 0.40
N GLY A 118 3.02 10.81 -0.49
CA GLY A 118 2.10 11.62 -1.26
C GLY A 118 2.11 11.27 -2.74
N GLY A 119 1.05 11.66 -3.45
CA GLY A 119 0.89 11.39 -4.87
C GLY A 119 0.68 9.91 -5.20
N ASN A 120 0.74 9.61 -6.50
CA ASN A 120 0.64 8.24 -7.03
C ASN A 120 1.85 7.96 -7.93
N PRO A 121 2.80 7.11 -7.52
CA PRO A 121 3.98 6.74 -8.31
C PRO A 121 3.59 5.77 -9.43
N LEU A 122 2.92 6.29 -10.45
CA LEU A 122 2.40 5.55 -11.61
C LEU A 122 3.29 5.78 -12.82
N GLY A 123 3.41 4.77 -13.68
CA GLY A 123 4.03 4.93 -14.99
C GLY A 123 3.12 4.42 -16.10
N VAL A 124 2.95 5.22 -17.14
CA VAL A 124 2.42 4.76 -18.43
C VAL A 124 3.57 4.26 -19.27
N VAL A 125 3.54 2.98 -19.56
CA VAL A 125 4.55 2.30 -20.39
C VAL A 125 3.93 1.94 -21.73
N VAL A 126 4.55 2.35 -22.81
CA VAL A 126 4.24 1.92 -24.18
C VAL A 126 5.26 0.88 -24.65
N SER A 127 4.86 -0.05 -25.51
CA SER A 127 5.81 -0.96 -26.14
C SER A 127 6.81 -0.20 -27.04
N ASP A 128 7.99 -0.76 -27.22
CA ASP A 128 9.01 -0.20 -28.11
C ASP A 128 8.51 0.03 -29.53
N GLU A 129 7.69 -0.91 -30.04
CA GLU A 129 7.08 -0.78 -31.37
C GLU A 129 6.13 0.41 -31.45
N PHE A 130 5.27 0.56 -30.42
CA PHE A 130 4.35 1.67 -30.34
C PHE A 130 5.08 3.00 -30.20
N ALA A 131 6.12 3.05 -29.34
CA ALA A 131 6.96 4.24 -29.16
C ALA A 131 7.58 4.69 -30.49
N LYS A 132 8.20 3.77 -31.23
CA LYS A 132 8.80 4.03 -32.55
C LYS A 132 7.78 4.51 -33.57
N LYS A 133 6.62 3.86 -33.63
CA LYS A 133 5.53 4.21 -34.56
C LYS A 133 4.99 5.62 -34.36
N HIS A 134 4.93 6.08 -33.10
CA HIS A 134 4.37 7.38 -32.73
C HIS A 134 5.44 8.43 -32.35
N ASP A 135 6.71 8.11 -32.54
CA ASP A 135 7.85 8.96 -32.20
C ASP A 135 7.74 9.44 -30.74
N LEU A 136 7.53 8.50 -29.80
CA LEU A 136 7.44 8.74 -28.37
C LEU A 136 8.77 8.42 -27.67
N THR A 137 9.11 9.27 -26.73
CA THR A 137 10.27 9.11 -25.83
C THR A 137 9.85 9.43 -24.41
N THR A 138 10.73 9.19 -23.45
CA THR A 138 10.54 9.63 -22.06
C THR A 138 10.27 11.14 -21.94
N ASP A 139 10.73 11.96 -22.88
CA ASP A 139 10.58 13.42 -22.85
C ASP A 139 9.42 13.92 -23.71
N SER A 140 8.60 13.01 -24.24
CA SER A 140 7.45 13.40 -25.07
C SER A 140 6.46 14.26 -24.29
N PRO A 141 5.94 15.36 -24.86
CA PRO A 141 4.90 16.17 -24.24
C PRO A 141 3.65 15.34 -23.92
N ALA A 142 3.02 15.57 -22.77
CA ALA A 142 1.85 14.84 -22.31
C ALA A 142 0.69 14.82 -23.33
N ASP A 143 0.42 15.94 -24.00
CA ASP A 143 -0.57 16.02 -25.08
C ASP A 143 -0.27 15.10 -26.27
N LYS A 144 1.02 14.99 -26.65
CA LYS A 144 1.45 14.08 -27.74
C LYS A 144 1.22 12.63 -27.30
N VAL A 145 1.60 12.30 -26.06
CA VAL A 145 1.40 10.98 -25.48
C VAL A 145 -0.08 10.62 -25.47
N ALA A 146 -0.92 11.43 -24.83
CA ALA A 146 -2.36 11.16 -24.71
C ALA A 146 -3.04 10.97 -26.08
N LYS A 147 -2.70 11.81 -27.07
CA LYS A 147 -3.21 11.69 -28.45
C LYS A 147 -2.78 10.38 -29.11
N ALA A 148 -1.54 9.94 -28.93
CA ALA A 148 -1.07 8.66 -29.45
C ALA A 148 -1.84 7.49 -28.85
N LEU A 149 -2.11 7.55 -27.53
CA LEU A 149 -2.85 6.50 -26.80
C LEU A 149 -4.33 6.39 -27.20
N ALA A 150 -4.93 7.44 -27.74
CA ALA A 150 -6.38 7.57 -27.99
C ALA A 150 -7.00 6.44 -28.86
N SER A 151 -6.22 5.83 -29.75
CA SER A 151 -6.68 4.78 -30.68
C SER A 151 -5.96 3.45 -30.50
N SER A 152 -5.41 3.20 -29.34
CA SER A 152 -4.58 2.04 -29.02
C SER A 152 -5.31 1.05 -28.08
N THR A 153 -4.68 -0.10 -27.83
CA THR A 153 -5.13 -1.10 -26.87
C THR A 153 -4.39 -0.91 -25.54
N ALA A 154 -5.13 -0.67 -24.48
CA ALA A 154 -4.63 -0.42 -23.13
C ALA A 154 -4.76 -1.64 -22.23
N GLY A 155 -3.73 -1.94 -21.43
CA GLY A 155 -3.77 -2.88 -20.32
C GLY A 155 -4.05 -2.20 -18.98
N ALA A 156 -4.83 -2.85 -18.11
CA ALA A 156 -4.98 -2.43 -16.73
C ALA A 156 -5.24 -3.62 -15.82
N SER A 157 -4.47 -3.72 -14.74
CA SER A 157 -4.60 -4.81 -13.75
C SER A 157 -5.61 -4.51 -12.64
N SER A 158 -6.20 -3.32 -12.63
CA SER A 158 -7.29 -2.98 -11.70
C SER A 158 -8.20 -1.88 -12.28
N ALA A 159 -9.40 -1.79 -11.72
CA ALA A 159 -10.30 -0.67 -12.03
C ALA A 159 -9.69 0.68 -11.62
N ASN A 160 -8.89 0.68 -10.53
CA ASN A 160 -8.20 1.87 -10.03
C ASN A 160 -7.18 2.39 -11.03
N THR A 161 -6.25 1.54 -11.48
CA THR A 161 -5.22 1.96 -12.45
C THR A 161 -5.83 2.41 -13.77
N LYS A 162 -6.91 1.73 -14.23
CA LYS A 162 -7.67 2.21 -15.39
C LYS A 162 -8.24 3.61 -15.19
N ALA A 163 -8.80 3.90 -14.01
CA ALA A 163 -9.38 5.20 -13.71
C ALA A 163 -8.28 6.28 -13.56
N GLU A 164 -7.15 5.95 -12.97
CA GLU A 164 -5.97 6.81 -12.85
C GLU A 164 -5.41 7.21 -14.23
N ALA A 165 -5.33 6.25 -15.16
CA ALA A 165 -5.03 6.56 -16.56
C ALA A 165 -6.09 7.47 -17.19
N GLY A 166 -7.35 7.23 -16.83
CA GLY A 166 -8.48 8.05 -17.29
C GLY A 166 -8.39 9.51 -16.88
N ILE A 167 -7.83 9.82 -15.71
CA ILE A 167 -7.58 11.20 -15.27
C ILE A 167 -6.60 11.88 -16.24
N PHE A 168 -5.43 11.27 -16.47
CA PHE A 168 -4.44 11.77 -17.41
C PHE A 168 -5.01 11.98 -18.82
N LEU A 169 -5.70 10.97 -19.35
CA LEU A 169 -6.29 11.04 -20.70
C LEU A 169 -7.31 12.17 -20.83
N LYS A 170 -8.20 12.34 -19.84
CA LYS A 170 -9.23 13.40 -19.82
C LYS A 170 -8.60 14.79 -19.72
N ALA A 171 -7.56 14.96 -18.89
CA ALA A 171 -6.84 16.23 -18.77
C ALA A 171 -6.26 16.69 -20.11
N HIS A 172 -5.93 15.74 -21.00
CA HIS A 172 -5.41 16.00 -22.34
C HIS A 172 -6.46 15.82 -23.47
N GLY A 173 -7.75 15.89 -23.13
CA GLY A 173 -8.85 15.90 -24.10
C GLY A 173 -9.16 14.54 -24.75
N VAL A 174 -8.66 13.43 -24.19
CA VAL A 174 -8.93 12.07 -24.67
C VAL A 174 -10.00 11.40 -23.81
N ASN A 175 -11.04 10.88 -24.44
CA ASN A 175 -12.08 10.13 -23.72
C ASN A 175 -11.61 8.67 -23.47
N PRO A 176 -11.34 8.28 -22.22
CA PRO A 176 -10.85 6.94 -21.90
C PRO A 176 -11.87 5.82 -22.19
N ASP A 177 -13.18 6.15 -22.25
CA ASP A 177 -14.23 5.15 -22.54
C ASP A 177 -14.23 4.71 -24.01
N LYS A 178 -13.55 5.42 -24.88
CA LYS A 178 -13.39 5.06 -26.29
C LYS A 178 -12.20 4.15 -26.56
N LEU A 179 -11.32 3.95 -25.56
CA LEU A 179 -10.18 3.05 -25.71
C LEU A 179 -10.59 1.59 -25.59
N LYS A 180 -9.84 0.74 -26.27
CA LYS A 180 -9.94 -0.71 -26.08
C LYS A 180 -9.12 -1.09 -24.84
N TRP A 181 -9.82 -1.48 -23.76
CA TRP A 181 -9.21 -1.93 -22.52
C TRP A 181 -9.16 -3.45 -22.42
N VAL A 182 -8.00 -3.98 -22.03
CA VAL A 182 -7.77 -5.37 -21.66
C VAL A 182 -7.61 -5.43 -20.14
N SER A 183 -8.49 -6.16 -19.47
CA SER A 183 -8.37 -6.40 -18.03
C SER A 183 -7.38 -7.54 -17.79
N LEU A 184 -6.36 -7.28 -17.00
CA LEU A 184 -5.27 -8.21 -16.70
C LEU A 184 -5.27 -8.53 -15.18
N PRO A 185 -4.80 -9.72 -14.77
CA PRO A 185 -4.94 -10.15 -13.37
C PRO A 185 -3.92 -9.52 -12.41
N SER A 186 -2.85 -8.92 -12.93
CA SER A 186 -1.77 -8.35 -12.10
C SER A 186 -0.85 -7.43 -12.90
N PRO A 187 -0.04 -6.57 -12.24
CA PRO A 187 1.00 -5.78 -12.91
C PRO A 187 2.03 -6.62 -13.68
N ALA A 188 2.36 -7.81 -13.20
CA ALA A 188 3.23 -8.73 -13.93
C ALA A 188 2.58 -9.24 -15.23
N ALA A 189 1.25 -9.42 -15.23
CA ALA A 189 0.51 -9.75 -16.44
C ALA A 189 0.42 -8.57 -17.41
N ASP A 190 0.33 -7.32 -16.92
CA ASP A 190 0.41 -6.11 -17.76
C ASP A 190 1.73 -6.10 -18.54
N LYS A 191 2.86 -6.29 -17.85
CA LYS A 191 4.19 -6.42 -18.48
C LYS A 191 4.23 -7.54 -19.52
N ALA A 192 3.76 -8.74 -19.16
CA ALA A 192 3.77 -9.88 -20.07
C ALA A 192 2.91 -9.65 -21.33
N ALA A 193 1.76 -8.98 -21.19
CA ALA A 193 0.88 -8.64 -22.32
C ALA A 193 1.52 -7.59 -23.24
N LEU A 194 2.24 -6.60 -22.67
CA LEU A 194 3.00 -5.62 -23.45
C LEU A 194 4.08 -6.30 -24.30
N VAL A 195 4.91 -7.14 -23.68
CA VAL A 195 6.00 -7.86 -24.36
C VAL A 195 5.50 -8.77 -25.47
N LYS A 196 4.30 -9.34 -25.31
CA LYS A 196 3.65 -10.19 -26.34
C LYS A 196 2.90 -9.40 -27.42
N GLY A 197 2.80 -8.08 -27.29
CA GLY A 197 2.02 -7.25 -28.21
C GLY A 197 0.50 -7.42 -28.09
N GLU A 198 0.01 -7.96 -26.96
CA GLU A 198 -1.43 -8.10 -26.68
C GLU A 198 -2.05 -6.75 -26.29
N VAL A 199 -1.23 -5.84 -25.75
CA VAL A 199 -1.57 -4.43 -25.47
C VAL A 199 -0.45 -3.53 -25.99
N ASP A 200 -0.82 -2.30 -26.42
CA ASP A 200 0.14 -1.29 -26.88
C ASP A 200 0.83 -0.58 -25.71
N TRP A 201 0.11 -0.49 -24.59
CA TRP A 201 0.56 0.15 -23.36
C TRP A 201 -0.20 -0.34 -22.13
N PHE A 202 0.36 -0.07 -20.97
CA PHE A 202 -0.33 -0.23 -19.69
C PHE A 202 0.05 0.87 -18.70
N ILE A 203 -0.67 0.91 -17.58
CA ILE A 203 -0.37 1.77 -16.41
C ILE A 203 -0.35 0.93 -15.15
N THR A 204 0.66 1.14 -14.30
CA THR A 204 0.72 0.55 -12.97
C THR A 204 1.66 1.34 -12.08
N SER A 205 1.71 0.99 -10.78
CA SER A 205 2.64 1.62 -9.83
C SER A 205 4.07 1.14 -10.03
N GLU A 206 5.03 2.01 -9.69
CA GLU A 206 6.44 1.67 -9.66
C GLU A 206 6.72 0.51 -8.65
N PRO A 207 7.70 -0.35 -8.96
CA PRO A 207 8.79 -0.24 -9.95
C PRO A 207 8.54 -0.89 -11.33
N ILE A 208 7.37 -1.46 -11.62
CA ILE A 208 7.15 -2.25 -12.84
C ILE A 208 7.35 -1.42 -14.13
N PRO A 209 6.82 -0.19 -14.25
CA PRO A 209 7.07 0.66 -15.43
C PRO A 209 8.57 0.86 -15.69
N LEU A 210 9.32 1.24 -14.68
CA LEU A 210 10.76 1.47 -14.81
C LEU A 210 11.55 0.19 -15.07
N GLN A 211 11.11 -0.96 -14.55
CA GLN A 211 11.72 -2.26 -14.88
C GLN A 211 11.54 -2.60 -16.36
N VAL A 212 10.35 -2.39 -16.92
CA VAL A 212 10.11 -2.61 -18.36
C VAL A 212 11.01 -1.73 -19.21
N GLN A 213 11.18 -0.47 -18.84
CA GLN A 213 12.08 0.45 -19.54
C GLN A 213 13.54 0.03 -19.38
N HIS A 214 13.99 -0.36 -18.19
CA HIS A 214 15.37 -0.83 -17.95
C HIS A 214 15.70 -2.09 -18.74
N GLU A 215 14.74 -3.01 -18.91
CA GLU A 215 14.90 -4.24 -19.69
C GLU A 215 14.86 -3.99 -21.21
N GLY A 216 14.46 -2.78 -21.65
CA GLY A 216 14.36 -2.42 -23.07
C GLY A 216 13.11 -2.99 -23.76
N ASP A 217 12.09 -3.34 -22.99
CA ASP A 217 10.81 -3.89 -23.49
C ASP A 217 9.78 -2.80 -23.77
N GLY A 218 10.05 -1.53 -23.39
CA GLY A 218 9.16 -0.41 -23.58
C GLY A 218 9.71 0.91 -23.05
N VAL A 219 8.92 1.97 -23.19
CA VAL A 219 9.27 3.33 -22.80
C VAL A 219 8.24 3.89 -21.82
N VAL A 220 8.68 4.43 -20.69
CA VAL A 220 7.84 5.18 -19.75
C VAL A 220 7.61 6.57 -20.34
N VAL A 221 6.40 6.86 -20.78
CA VAL A 221 6.05 8.10 -21.48
C VAL A 221 5.29 9.10 -20.63
N ALA A 222 4.76 8.67 -19.49
CA ALA A 222 4.13 9.53 -18.48
C ALA A 222 4.35 8.96 -17.07
N ASP A 223 4.67 9.83 -16.13
CA ASP A 223 4.95 9.55 -14.72
C ASP A 223 4.52 10.75 -13.85
N PRO A 224 4.54 10.70 -12.51
CA PRO A 224 4.13 11.81 -11.65
C PRO A 224 4.95 13.09 -11.82
N MET A 225 6.17 12.99 -12.32
CA MET A 225 7.02 14.16 -12.59
C MET A 225 6.50 14.99 -13.77
N LYS A 226 5.68 14.39 -14.62
CA LYS A 226 5.12 15.00 -15.84
C LYS A 226 3.60 15.11 -15.81
N VAL A 227 2.94 14.41 -14.90
CA VAL A 227 1.48 14.36 -14.75
C VAL A 227 1.09 14.95 -13.40
N PRO A 228 0.82 16.28 -13.34
CA PRO A 228 0.47 16.96 -12.10
C PRO A 228 -0.70 16.32 -11.35
N GLU A 229 -1.66 15.74 -12.07
CA GLU A 229 -2.83 15.08 -11.53
C GLU A 229 -2.49 13.88 -10.64
N TRP A 230 -1.29 13.31 -10.75
CA TRP A 230 -0.81 12.21 -9.91
C TRP A 230 0.11 12.68 -8.78
N SER A 231 0.48 13.96 -8.75
CA SER A 231 1.29 14.54 -7.67
C SER A 231 0.51 14.68 -6.36
N TYR A 232 1.20 14.86 -5.24
CA TYR A 232 0.53 15.22 -3.96
C TYR A 232 -0.29 16.52 -4.07
N GLY A 233 0.14 17.44 -4.93
CA GLY A 233 -0.55 18.71 -5.18
C GLY A 233 -2.03 18.51 -5.52
N ASP A 234 -2.34 17.53 -6.35
CA ASP A 234 -3.70 17.27 -6.85
C ASP A 234 -4.29 15.97 -6.27
N ALA A 235 -3.51 14.88 -6.16
CA ALA A 235 -4.00 13.59 -5.67
C ALA A 235 -4.02 13.48 -4.13
N GLY A 236 -3.26 14.31 -3.41
CA GLY A 236 -3.17 14.27 -1.96
C GLY A 236 -2.33 13.10 -1.44
N TYR A 237 -2.77 12.46 -0.35
CA TYR A 237 -2.04 11.34 0.26
C TYR A 237 -2.02 10.13 -0.68
N GLY A 238 -0.83 9.59 -0.93
CA GLY A 238 -0.64 8.35 -1.68
C GLY A 238 -0.67 7.12 -0.80
N GLN A 239 -0.22 7.27 0.46
CA GLN A 239 -0.16 6.16 1.40
C GLN A 239 -0.37 6.64 2.84
N VAL A 240 -1.05 5.81 3.63
CA VAL A 240 -1.35 6.08 5.04
C VAL A 240 -1.15 4.83 5.89
N VAL A 241 -0.78 5.05 7.16
CA VAL A 241 -0.68 3.98 8.16
C VAL A 241 -2.01 3.84 8.87
N VAL A 242 -2.66 2.71 8.69
CA VAL A 242 -3.99 2.42 9.23
C VAL A 242 -3.90 1.41 10.36
N VAL A 243 -4.70 1.62 11.40
CA VAL A 243 -4.82 0.76 12.57
C VAL A 243 -6.29 0.64 12.98
N LYS A 244 -6.68 -0.44 13.67
CA LYS A 244 -8.02 -0.50 14.29
C LYS A 244 -8.11 0.50 15.44
N LYS A 245 -9.21 1.24 15.56
CA LYS A 245 -9.44 2.19 16.68
C LYS A 245 -9.28 1.53 18.04
N SER A 246 -9.83 0.31 18.22
CA SER A 246 -9.71 -0.44 19.48
C SER A 246 -8.25 -0.78 19.80
N TYR A 247 -7.47 -1.22 18.81
CA TYR A 247 -6.06 -1.53 19.02
C TYR A 247 -5.25 -0.28 19.38
N ALA A 248 -5.43 0.82 18.67
CA ALA A 248 -4.74 2.08 18.95
C ALA A 248 -5.01 2.59 20.39
N ASN A 249 -6.27 2.50 20.83
CA ASN A 249 -6.67 2.91 22.18
C ASN A 249 -6.05 2.00 23.27
N SER A 250 -6.11 0.67 23.07
CA SER A 250 -5.60 -0.30 24.04
C SER A 250 -4.06 -0.37 24.07
N ASN A 251 -3.39 0.03 22.97
CA ASN A 251 -1.95 -0.04 22.78
C ASN A 251 -1.35 1.32 22.37
N ALA A 252 -1.80 2.40 23.00
CA ALA A 252 -1.45 3.78 22.63
C ALA A 252 0.08 4.02 22.58
N LYS A 253 0.85 3.39 23.48
CA LYS A 253 2.32 3.48 23.48
C LYS A 253 2.91 2.85 22.23
N VAL A 254 2.38 1.72 21.77
CA VAL A 254 2.85 1.03 20.55
C VAL A 254 2.45 1.85 19.32
N ALA A 255 1.21 2.36 19.26
CA ALA A 255 0.75 3.22 18.17
C ALA A 255 1.61 4.48 18.05
N LYS A 256 1.94 5.13 19.19
CA LYS A 256 2.85 6.29 19.24
C LYS A 256 4.26 5.94 18.75
N GLY A 257 4.83 4.85 19.25
CA GLY A 257 6.16 4.39 18.83
C GLY A 257 6.20 4.08 17.33
N PHE A 258 5.15 3.43 16.80
CA PHE A 258 5.06 3.13 15.38
C PHE A 258 5.00 4.40 14.51
N ALA A 259 4.09 5.32 14.83
CA ALA A 259 3.95 6.57 14.10
C ALA A 259 5.21 7.45 14.18
N THR A 260 5.88 7.48 15.35
CA THR A 260 7.17 8.17 15.53
C THR A 260 8.26 7.61 14.62
N ALA A 261 8.40 6.28 14.55
CA ALA A 261 9.38 5.63 13.70
C ALA A 261 9.12 5.89 12.19
N VAL A 262 7.85 5.86 11.79
CA VAL A 262 7.45 6.19 10.42
C VAL A 262 7.77 7.64 10.09
N GLN A 263 7.47 8.59 10.97
CA GLN A 263 7.80 10.00 10.75
C GLN A 263 9.31 10.23 10.61
N GLN A 264 10.13 9.56 11.42
CA GLN A 264 11.59 9.65 11.28
C GLN A 264 12.05 9.14 9.92
N ALA A 265 11.45 8.06 9.42
CA ALA A 265 11.80 7.50 8.12
C ALA A 265 11.34 8.38 6.95
N THR A 266 10.13 8.94 7.00
CA THR A 266 9.65 9.84 5.94
C THR A 266 10.47 11.12 5.88
N ALA A 267 10.80 11.73 7.03
CA ALA A 267 11.68 12.89 7.10
C ALA A 267 13.10 12.58 6.60
N TYR A 268 13.59 11.36 6.83
CA TYR A 268 14.87 10.92 6.26
C TYR A 268 14.78 10.83 4.73
N LEU A 269 13.73 10.24 4.19
CA LEU A 269 13.51 10.11 2.74
C LEU A 269 13.35 11.48 2.06
N ASP A 270 12.66 12.43 2.68
CA ASP A 270 12.51 13.81 2.19
C ASP A 270 13.86 14.56 2.11
N SER A 271 14.74 14.34 3.10
CA SER A 271 15.99 15.08 3.25
C SER A 271 17.22 14.43 2.61
N HIS A 272 17.12 13.18 2.12
CA HIS A 272 18.23 12.44 1.54
C HIS A 272 17.96 12.06 0.09
N SER A 273 19.04 11.93 -0.68
CA SER A 273 18.96 11.46 -2.06
C SER A 273 18.44 10.02 -2.12
N ALA A 274 17.72 9.69 -3.18
CA ALA A 274 17.33 8.31 -3.49
C ALA A 274 18.53 7.36 -3.62
N ASP A 275 19.72 7.89 -3.95
CA ASP A 275 20.96 7.14 -4.04
C ASP A 275 21.71 7.05 -2.69
N ASP A 276 21.14 7.59 -1.61
CA ASP A 276 21.72 7.44 -0.26
C ASP A 276 21.86 5.96 0.10
N LYS A 277 22.95 5.61 0.75
CA LYS A 277 23.29 4.23 1.08
C LYS A 277 22.23 3.53 1.92
N SER A 278 21.65 4.23 2.90
CA SER A 278 20.60 3.66 3.76
C SER A 278 19.29 3.52 2.99
N VAL A 279 18.95 4.50 2.14
CA VAL A 279 17.76 4.47 1.28
C VAL A 279 17.83 3.29 0.33
N LEU A 280 18.92 3.13 -0.42
CA LEU A 280 19.09 2.00 -1.34
C LEU A 280 19.12 0.64 -0.62
N ALA A 281 19.77 0.55 0.55
CA ALA A 281 19.77 -0.69 1.32
C ALA A 281 18.36 -1.12 1.76
N ALA A 282 17.54 -0.16 2.19
CA ALA A 282 16.13 -0.41 2.52
C ALA A 282 15.30 -0.70 1.27
N ALA A 283 15.54 0.01 0.17
CA ALA A 283 14.82 -0.20 -1.11
C ALA A 283 15.04 -1.62 -1.68
N ARG A 284 16.28 -2.13 -1.66
CA ARG A 284 16.58 -3.52 -2.07
C ARG A 284 15.83 -4.57 -1.25
N LYS A 285 15.58 -4.30 0.03
CA LYS A 285 14.79 -5.19 0.89
C LYS A 285 13.27 -5.01 0.70
N THR A 286 12.85 -3.84 0.29
CA THR A 286 11.45 -3.54 -0.02
C THR A 286 11.03 -4.20 -1.33
N LEU A 287 11.88 -4.07 -2.35
CA LEU A 287 11.64 -4.49 -3.74
C LEU A 287 12.78 -5.41 -4.20
N PRO A 288 12.85 -6.65 -3.70
CA PRO A 288 13.96 -7.54 -3.98
C PRO A 288 14.02 -7.92 -5.47
N GLY A 289 15.25 -7.92 -6.01
CA GLY A 289 15.50 -8.26 -7.42
C GLY A 289 15.36 -7.09 -8.40
N VAL A 290 14.99 -5.90 -7.92
CA VAL A 290 14.95 -4.68 -8.74
C VAL A 290 16.36 -4.06 -8.80
N PRO A 291 16.89 -3.66 -9.97
CA PRO A 291 18.17 -2.98 -10.11
C PRO A 291 18.23 -1.65 -9.36
N ASP A 292 19.41 -1.26 -8.90
CA ASP A 292 19.59 -0.07 -8.06
C ASP A 292 19.19 1.25 -8.74
N ASP A 293 19.46 1.39 -10.03
CA ASP A 293 19.08 2.55 -10.82
C ASP A 293 17.56 2.65 -10.93
N VAL A 294 16.86 1.54 -11.13
CA VAL A 294 15.39 1.46 -11.11
C VAL A 294 14.85 1.77 -9.72
N LEU A 295 15.47 1.24 -8.66
CA LEU A 295 15.09 1.55 -7.28
C LEU A 295 15.21 3.04 -6.98
N SER A 296 16.35 3.63 -7.32
CA SER A 296 16.59 5.07 -7.13
C SER A 296 15.56 5.91 -7.85
N GLU A 297 15.25 5.57 -9.11
CA GLU A 297 14.25 6.31 -9.88
C GLU A 297 12.84 6.15 -9.33
N ALA A 298 12.46 4.92 -8.91
CA ALA A 298 11.16 4.67 -8.28
C ALA A 298 10.98 5.45 -6.97
N VAL A 299 12.05 5.60 -6.17
CA VAL A 299 12.02 6.38 -4.92
C VAL A 299 11.76 7.86 -5.18
N LYS A 300 12.30 8.42 -6.27
CA LYS A 300 12.08 9.84 -6.68
C LYS A 300 10.64 10.12 -7.11
N GLN A 301 9.89 9.08 -7.50
CA GLN A 301 8.48 9.22 -7.95
C GLN A 301 7.49 9.46 -6.80
N VAL A 302 7.93 9.34 -5.56
CA VAL A 302 7.08 9.52 -4.37
C VAL A 302 7.36 10.86 -3.72
N ASP A 303 6.31 11.63 -3.43
CA ASP A 303 6.39 12.81 -2.58
C ASP A 303 6.53 12.38 -1.11
N TRP A 304 7.77 12.23 -0.64
CA TRP A 304 8.02 11.85 0.76
C TRP A 304 7.76 13.02 1.69
N PRO A 305 6.83 12.87 2.68
CA PRO A 305 6.52 13.98 3.55
C PRO A 305 7.61 14.21 4.60
N ASN A 306 8.04 15.46 4.77
CA ASN A 306 8.91 15.87 5.89
C ASN A 306 8.27 15.55 7.25
N SER A 307 6.96 15.63 7.31
CA SER A 307 6.18 15.27 8.50
C SER A 307 5.07 14.30 8.13
N ALA A 308 4.96 13.22 8.91
CA ALA A 308 3.87 12.25 8.74
C ALA A 308 2.50 12.77 9.21
N LYS A 309 2.37 14.07 9.52
CA LYS A 309 1.12 14.71 9.94
C LYS A 309 0.12 14.75 8.79
N GLN A 310 -1.13 14.62 9.18
CA GLN A 310 -2.28 14.71 8.29
C GLN A 310 -3.05 15.99 8.60
N ASP A 311 -3.77 16.53 7.62
CA ASP A 311 -4.63 17.69 7.76
C ASP A 311 -5.88 17.58 6.88
N ASP A 312 -6.83 18.47 7.11
CA ASP A 312 -8.09 18.52 6.35
C ASP A 312 -7.87 18.87 4.88
N ALA A 313 -6.84 19.65 4.56
CA ALA A 313 -6.54 20.04 3.18
C ALA A 313 -6.03 18.86 2.36
N GLY A 314 -5.11 18.06 2.91
CA GLY A 314 -4.63 16.83 2.31
C GLY A 314 -5.76 15.82 2.12
N TRP A 315 -6.60 15.60 3.14
CA TRP A 315 -7.75 14.71 3.02
C TRP A 315 -8.80 15.19 2.02
N LYS A 316 -9.01 16.50 1.89
CA LYS A 316 -9.91 17.08 0.89
C LYS A 316 -9.44 16.76 -0.53
N LYS A 317 -8.14 16.92 -0.81
CA LYS A 317 -7.53 16.55 -2.10
C LYS A 317 -7.67 15.04 -2.36
N THR A 318 -7.31 14.23 -1.37
CA THR A 318 -7.41 12.76 -1.45
C THR A 318 -8.84 12.30 -1.74
N LEU A 319 -9.83 12.90 -1.05
CA LEU A 319 -11.24 12.59 -1.32
C LEU A 319 -11.64 13.00 -2.74
N ALA A 320 -11.29 14.20 -3.20
CA ALA A 320 -11.59 14.64 -4.56
C ALA A 320 -10.99 13.69 -5.59
N PHE A 321 -9.74 13.28 -5.42
CA PHE A 321 -9.09 12.31 -6.29
C PHE A 321 -9.81 10.96 -6.30
N VAL A 322 -10.09 10.38 -5.13
CA VAL A 322 -10.70 9.04 -5.00
C VAL A 322 -12.15 9.02 -5.47
N LYS A 323 -12.96 10.05 -5.15
CA LYS A 323 -14.38 10.11 -5.50
C LYS A 323 -14.60 10.59 -6.93
N ASP A 324 -14.07 11.75 -7.23
CA ASP A 324 -14.42 12.50 -8.44
C ASP A 324 -13.46 12.16 -9.59
N GLY A 325 -12.18 11.97 -9.27
CA GLY A 325 -11.14 11.60 -10.23
C GLY A 325 -11.28 10.16 -10.69
N ILE A 326 -11.04 9.21 -9.80
CA ILE A 326 -11.06 7.77 -10.14
C ILE A 326 -12.42 7.11 -9.92
N GLY A 327 -13.35 7.73 -9.18
CA GLY A 327 -14.69 7.17 -8.96
C GLY A 327 -14.68 5.83 -8.19
N ALA A 328 -13.61 5.53 -7.47
CA ALA A 328 -13.42 4.21 -6.85
C ALA A 328 -14.30 4.00 -5.62
N VAL A 329 -14.58 5.06 -4.87
CA VAL A 329 -15.39 5.03 -3.64
C VAL A 329 -16.30 6.28 -3.66
N PRO A 330 -17.38 6.30 -4.43
CA PRO A 330 -18.20 7.51 -4.65
C PRO A 330 -18.82 8.07 -3.36
N ASP A 331 -19.15 7.21 -2.40
CA ASP A 331 -19.72 7.59 -1.10
C ASP A 331 -18.66 7.81 -0.02
N ALA A 332 -17.37 7.86 -0.38
CA ALA A 332 -16.30 8.06 0.59
C ALA A 332 -16.48 9.37 1.35
N SER A 333 -16.25 9.30 2.64
CA SER A 333 -16.12 10.45 3.53
C SER A 333 -15.02 10.19 4.54
N VAL A 334 -14.41 11.25 5.02
CA VAL A 334 -13.41 11.19 6.09
C VAL A 334 -13.65 12.41 6.99
N SER A 335 -13.56 12.19 8.29
CA SER A 335 -13.67 13.23 9.31
C SER A 335 -12.50 13.14 10.29
N SER A 336 -12.38 14.08 11.20
CA SER A 336 -11.42 14.05 12.30
C SER A 336 -11.54 12.80 13.20
N ASP A 337 -12.64 12.04 13.11
CA ASP A 337 -12.78 10.77 13.82
C ASP A 337 -12.05 9.60 13.13
N ASN A 338 -11.63 9.77 11.86
CA ASN A 338 -11.03 8.73 11.04
C ASN A 338 -9.52 8.86 10.90
N TRP A 339 -8.95 10.01 11.28
CA TRP A 339 -7.50 10.22 11.29
C TRP A 339 -7.08 11.04 12.52
N THR A 340 -5.81 10.95 12.90
CA THR A 340 -5.29 11.70 14.04
C THR A 340 -3.78 11.86 13.96
N ASN A 341 -3.30 12.99 14.50
CA ASN A 341 -1.89 13.24 14.76
C ASN A 341 -1.48 13.00 16.21
N THR A 342 -2.39 12.51 17.07
CA THR A 342 -2.15 12.31 18.51
C THR A 342 -1.00 11.34 18.79
N TYR A 343 -0.73 10.42 17.87
CA TYR A 343 0.35 9.43 17.99
C TYR A 343 1.69 9.91 17.40
N LEU A 344 1.72 11.06 16.74
CA LEU A 344 2.96 11.68 16.24
C LEU A 344 3.65 12.48 17.34
N PRO A 345 4.99 12.67 17.25
CA PRO A 345 5.74 13.47 18.21
C PRO A 345 5.40 14.97 18.17
#